data_f9ee0e7d3518b514368baae3613cc684
#
_entry.id   f9ee0e7d3518b514368baae3613cc684
#
_cell.length_a   1.000
_cell.length_b   1.000
_cell.length_c   1.000
_cell.angle_alpha   90.00
_cell.angle_beta   90.00
_cell.angle_gamma   90.00
#
_symmetry.space_group_name_H-M   'P 1'
#
loop_
_entity.id
_entity.type
_entity.pdbx_description
1 polymer ?
#
loop_
_entity_poly.entity_id
_entity_poly.type
_entity_poly.pdbx_seq_one_letter_code
_entity_poly.pdbx_strand_id
1 'polypeptide(L)'
;MFARVLSSLKDERVRASAILGPRPDIMKAYDNAETIDALRDALYASKIISYAQGFMLMSEAAKEMGWNLNYGEIALMWRGGCIIRSTFLGNIKDAYDKDPELENLALDSFFTEALKSAEAGWRKAVILAVENGIPAPAFSSALSY
;
A
#
# COMPACT_ATOMS: atom_id res chain seq x y z
N MET A 1 12.42 -7.71 -2.32
CA MET A 1 12.51 -9.17 -2.35
C MET A 1 13.73 -9.68 -1.56
N PHE A 2 14.93 -9.18 -1.80
CA PHE A 2 16.14 -9.64 -1.12
C PHE A 2 16.13 -9.49 0.41
N ALA A 3 15.64 -8.38 0.95
CA ALA A 3 15.54 -8.16 2.38
C ALA A 3 14.69 -9.25 3.10
N ARG A 4 13.66 -9.77 2.46
CA ARG A 4 12.86 -10.87 2.99
C ARG A 4 13.63 -12.18 3.03
N VAL A 5 14.46 -12.45 2.02
CA VAL A 5 15.32 -13.64 1.99
C VAL A 5 16.36 -13.56 3.10
N LEU A 6 17.02 -12.42 3.25
CA LEU A 6 18.01 -12.20 4.32
C LEU A 6 17.39 -12.32 5.72
N SER A 7 16.12 -11.93 5.90
CA SER A 7 15.42 -12.08 7.18
C SER A 7 15.20 -13.54 7.60
N SER A 8 15.40 -14.51 6.69
CA SER A 8 15.32 -15.94 7.00
C SER A 8 16.56 -16.48 7.73
N LEU A 9 17.66 -15.74 7.77
CA LEU A 9 18.90 -16.08 8.49
C LEU A 9 18.68 -15.97 10.01
N LYS A 10 18.04 -16.99 10.58
CA LYS A 10 17.58 -16.98 11.99
C LYS A 10 18.71 -16.76 12.99
N ASP A 11 19.82 -17.48 12.83
CA ASP A 11 20.93 -17.42 13.79
C ASP A 11 21.59 -16.04 13.80
N GLU A 12 21.71 -15.40 12.65
CA GLU A 12 22.20 -14.03 12.53
C GLU A 12 21.26 -13.04 13.21
N ARG A 13 19.94 -13.15 12.98
CA ARG A 13 18.95 -12.30 13.63
C ARG A 13 18.98 -12.44 15.17
N VAL A 14 19.12 -13.66 15.68
CA VAL A 14 19.20 -13.92 17.12
C VAL A 14 20.45 -13.27 17.72
N ARG A 15 21.61 -13.43 17.07
CA ARG A 15 22.86 -12.78 17.52
C ARG A 15 22.74 -11.25 17.46
N ALA A 16 22.20 -10.70 16.36
CA ALA A 16 21.99 -9.26 16.21
C ALA A 16 21.06 -8.71 17.29
N SER A 17 19.98 -9.40 17.59
CA SER A 17 19.05 -9.01 18.67
C SER A 17 19.72 -8.99 20.05
N ALA A 18 20.59 -9.93 20.32
CA ALA A 18 21.33 -9.97 21.59
C ALA A 18 22.34 -8.82 21.71
N ILE A 19 22.98 -8.42 20.62
CA ILE A 19 24.03 -7.37 20.60
C ILE A 19 23.39 -5.97 20.58
N LEU A 20 22.35 -5.77 19.75
CA LEU A 20 21.71 -4.47 19.55
C LEU A 20 20.65 -4.15 20.62
N GLY A 21 20.36 -5.12 21.47
CA GLY A 21 19.42 -4.99 22.58
C GLY A 21 17.96 -5.21 22.20
N PRO A 22 17.10 -5.42 23.21
CA PRO A 22 15.67 -5.52 23.02
C PRO A 22 15.08 -4.17 22.60
N ARG A 23 14.01 -4.21 21.82
CA ARG A 23 13.21 -3.01 21.56
C ARG A 23 12.58 -2.52 22.87
N PRO A 24 12.43 -1.20 23.06
CA PRO A 24 11.65 -0.67 24.16
C PRO A 24 10.24 -1.30 24.16
N ASP A 25 9.69 -1.59 25.34
CA ASP A 25 8.32 -2.09 25.49
C ASP A 25 7.31 -0.94 25.34
N ILE A 26 7.27 -0.34 24.14
CA ILE A 26 6.48 0.85 23.81
C ILE A 26 5.07 0.46 23.36
N MET A 27 4.86 -0.80 22.99
CA MET A 27 3.61 -1.29 22.39
C MET A 27 2.36 -1.03 23.24
N LYS A 28 2.50 -1.02 24.58
CA LYS A 28 1.36 -0.76 25.47
C LYS A 28 0.81 0.65 25.41
N ALA A 29 1.62 1.62 24.99
CA ALA A 29 1.21 3.04 24.92
C ALA A 29 0.29 3.35 23.70
N TYR A 30 0.22 2.45 22.73
CA TYR A 30 -0.42 2.69 21.45
C TYR A 30 -1.62 1.77 21.13
N ASP A 31 -2.06 0.97 22.09
CA ASP A 31 -3.28 0.17 21.98
C ASP A 31 -4.50 1.04 22.27
N ASN A 32 -4.83 1.91 21.31
CA ASN A 32 -5.97 2.80 21.37
C ASN A 32 -6.63 2.97 20.00
N ALA A 33 -7.86 3.47 20.01
CA ALA A 33 -8.68 3.69 18.80
C ALA A 33 -7.96 4.56 17.76
N GLU A 34 -7.24 5.59 18.19
CA GLU A 34 -6.53 6.51 17.32
C GLU A 34 -5.39 5.81 16.55
N THR A 35 -4.67 4.89 17.18
CA THR A 35 -3.64 4.08 16.52
C THR A 35 -4.25 3.10 15.52
N ILE A 36 -5.36 2.48 15.88
CA ILE A 36 -6.11 1.57 15.00
C ILE A 36 -6.60 2.31 13.76
N ASP A 37 -7.16 3.52 13.94
CA ASP A 37 -7.61 4.36 12.84
C ASP A 37 -6.45 4.79 11.94
N ALA A 38 -5.31 5.19 12.50
CA ALA A 38 -4.12 5.52 11.73
C ALA A 38 -3.59 4.32 10.91
N LEU A 39 -3.60 3.11 11.47
CA LEU A 39 -3.22 1.90 10.76
C LEU A 39 -4.20 1.55 9.64
N ARG A 40 -5.50 1.73 9.87
CA ARG A 40 -6.53 1.56 8.84
C ARG A 40 -6.28 2.52 7.67
N ASP A 41 -6.05 3.80 7.96
CA ASP A 41 -5.79 4.81 6.95
C ASP A 41 -4.51 4.50 6.16
N ALA A 42 -3.44 4.13 6.85
CA ALA A 42 -2.18 3.73 6.22
C ALA A 42 -2.35 2.51 5.29
N LEU A 43 -3.07 1.49 5.75
CA LEU A 43 -3.32 0.29 4.96
C LEU A 43 -4.16 0.61 3.72
N TYR A 44 -5.21 1.41 3.90
CA TYR A 44 -6.12 1.79 2.82
C TYR A 44 -5.41 2.63 1.75
N ALA A 45 -4.73 3.69 2.16
CA ALA A 45 -4.00 4.56 1.23
C ALA A 45 -2.84 3.82 0.53
N SER A 46 -2.03 3.06 1.25
CA SER A 46 -0.95 2.26 0.65
C SER A 46 -1.47 1.24 -0.34
N LYS A 47 -2.64 0.66 -0.09
CA LYS A 47 -3.29 -0.26 -1.01
C LYS A 47 -3.75 0.45 -2.29
N ILE A 48 -4.35 1.64 -2.19
CA ILE A 48 -4.71 2.48 -3.35
C ILE A 48 -3.47 2.77 -4.20
N ILE A 49 -2.39 3.24 -3.60
CA ILE A 49 -1.14 3.53 -4.32
C ILE A 49 -0.57 2.27 -4.99
N SER A 50 -0.61 1.12 -4.32
CA SER A 50 -0.14 -0.14 -4.92
C SER A 50 -0.93 -0.53 -6.19
N TYR A 51 -2.25 -0.31 -6.18
CA TYR A 51 -3.06 -0.51 -7.39
C TYR A 51 -2.77 0.55 -8.46
N ALA A 52 -2.63 1.82 -8.07
CA ALA A 52 -2.29 2.90 -9.00
C ALA A 52 -0.98 2.58 -9.75
N GLN A 53 0.06 2.15 -9.03
CA GLN A 53 1.32 1.74 -9.65
C GLN A 53 1.17 0.53 -10.58
N GLY A 54 0.34 -0.45 -10.21
CA GLY A 54 0.07 -1.62 -11.04
C GLY A 54 -0.64 -1.25 -12.36
N PHE A 55 -1.64 -0.37 -12.30
CA PHE A 55 -2.35 0.11 -13.49
C PHE A 55 -1.47 1.00 -14.37
N MET A 56 -0.62 1.86 -13.78
CA MET A 56 0.38 2.62 -14.53
C MET A 56 1.35 1.71 -15.29
N LEU A 57 1.87 0.66 -14.60
CA LEU A 57 2.75 -0.31 -15.25
C LEU A 57 2.08 -1.00 -16.43
N MET A 58 0.81 -1.40 -16.27
CA MET A 58 0.04 -2.01 -17.37
C MET A 58 -0.19 -1.01 -18.52
N SER A 59 -0.44 0.26 -18.21
CA SER A 59 -0.61 1.31 -19.22
C SER A 59 0.66 1.52 -20.03
N GLU A 60 1.80 1.65 -19.38
CA GLU A 60 3.08 1.82 -20.07
C GLU A 60 3.46 0.57 -20.91
N ALA A 61 3.27 -0.63 -20.37
CA ALA A 61 3.47 -1.85 -21.13
C ALA A 61 2.53 -1.96 -22.34
N ALA A 62 1.26 -1.57 -22.18
CA ALA A 62 0.30 -1.57 -23.28
C ALA A 62 0.70 -0.63 -24.42
N LYS A 63 1.20 0.58 -24.08
CA LYS A 63 1.73 1.54 -25.06
C LYS A 63 2.95 0.96 -25.82
N GLU A 64 3.89 0.37 -25.09
CA GLU A 64 5.11 -0.19 -25.68
C GLU A 64 4.81 -1.39 -26.59
N MET A 65 3.89 -2.26 -26.15
CA MET A 65 3.56 -3.51 -26.85
C MET A 65 2.41 -3.37 -27.86
N GLY A 66 1.77 -2.22 -27.95
CA GLY A 66 0.61 -1.99 -28.81
C GLY A 66 -0.64 -2.76 -28.38
N TRP A 67 -0.81 -3.01 -27.08
CA TRP A 67 -1.98 -3.70 -26.53
C TRP A 67 -3.14 -2.73 -26.31
N ASN A 68 -4.36 -3.19 -26.61
CA ASN A 68 -5.58 -2.47 -26.25
C ASN A 68 -6.20 -3.12 -25.01
N LEU A 69 -5.94 -2.56 -23.84
CA LEU A 69 -6.38 -3.10 -22.55
C LEU A 69 -7.61 -2.32 -22.03
N ASN A 70 -8.61 -3.07 -21.56
CA ASN A 70 -9.73 -2.50 -20.81
C ASN A 70 -9.43 -2.57 -19.30
N TYR A 71 -8.91 -1.51 -18.73
CA TYR A 71 -8.47 -1.47 -17.31
C TYR A 71 -9.64 -1.68 -16.34
N GLY A 72 -10.82 -1.19 -16.66
CA GLY A 72 -12.02 -1.38 -15.84
C GLY A 72 -12.41 -2.86 -15.75
N GLU A 73 -12.43 -3.57 -16.86
CA GLU A 73 -12.73 -5.00 -16.88
C GLU A 73 -11.62 -5.83 -16.21
N ILE A 74 -10.35 -5.44 -16.36
CA ILE A 74 -9.23 -6.05 -15.64
C ILE A 74 -9.43 -5.91 -14.13
N ALA A 75 -9.83 -4.73 -13.64
CA ALA A 75 -10.13 -4.53 -12.23
C ALA A 75 -11.25 -5.46 -11.74
N LEU A 76 -12.32 -5.62 -12.51
CA LEU A 76 -13.43 -6.51 -12.15
C LEU A 76 -13.03 -7.98 -12.12
N MET A 77 -12.13 -8.42 -13.00
CA MET A 77 -11.63 -9.78 -13.03
C MET A 77 -10.98 -10.18 -11.69
N TRP A 78 -10.40 -9.23 -10.95
CA TRP A 78 -9.77 -9.48 -9.65
C TRP A 78 -10.73 -9.50 -8.46
N ARG A 79 -12.04 -9.28 -8.67
CA ARG A 79 -13.06 -9.26 -7.59
C ARG A 79 -13.35 -10.64 -7.00
N GLY A 80 -13.18 -11.69 -7.76
CA GLY A 80 -13.46 -13.06 -7.35
C GLY A 80 -12.29 -14.00 -7.60
N GLY A 81 -12.04 -14.93 -6.67
CA GLY A 81 -11.01 -15.95 -6.82
C GLY A 81 -9.56 -15.42 -6.82
N CYS A 82 -9.33 -14.18 -6.43
CA CYS A 82 -8.03 -13.53 -6.44
C CYS A 82 -7.63 -13.07 -5.04
N ILE A 83 -6.36 -13.25 -4.67
CA ILE A 83 -5.82 -12.81 -3.39
C ILE A 83 -5.81 -11.27 -3.24
N ILE A 84 -5.71 -10.55 -4.36
CA ILE A 84 -5.71 -9.09 -4.39
C ILE A 84 -7.11 -8.47 -4.45
N ARG A 85 -8.18 -9.26 -4.27
CA ARG A 85 -9.53 -8.72 -4.26
C ARG A 85 -9.69 -7.57 -3.27
N SER A 86 -10.47 -6.55 -3.65
CA SER A 86 -10.74 -5.38 -2.83
C SER A 86 -12.16 -4.87 -3.08
N THR A 87 -12.73 -4.19 -2.09
CA THR A 87 -14.04 -3.54 -2.22
C THR A 87 -14.01 -2.42 -3.24
N PHE A 88 -12.90 -1.70 -3.37
CA PHE A 88 -12.77 -0.57 -4.30
C PHE A 88 -12.40 -0.94 -5.75
N LEU A 89 -12.37 -2.23 -6.12
CA LEU A 89 -12.18 -2.62 -7.53
C LEU A 89 -13.31 -2.11 -8.44
N GLY A 90 -14.53 -1.99 -7.90
CA GLY A 90 -15.63 -1.32 -8.59
C GLY A 90 -15.34 0.15 -8.87
N ASN A 91 -14.79 0.87 -7.89
CA ASN A 91 -14.41 2.27 -8.06
C ASN A 91 -13.28 2.46 -9.09
N ILE A 92 -12.36 1.48 -9.22
CA ILE A 92 -11.36 1.48 -10.28
C ILE A 92 -12.03 1.36 -11.66
N LYS A 93 -13.00 0.45 -11.79
CA LYS A 93 -13.79 0.35 -13.02
C LYS A 93 -14.47 1.66 -13.34
N ASP A 94 -15.19 2.23 -12.38
CA ASP A 94 -15.93 3.48 -12.56
C ASP A 94 -15.01 4.64 -13.00
N ALA A 95 -13.79 4.71 -12.45
CA ALA A 95 -12.79 5.70 -12.81
C ALA A 95 -12.38 5.56 -14.30
N TYR A 96 -12.07 4.35 -14.76
CA TYR A 96 -11.68 4.11 -16.15
C TYR A 96 -12.86 4.13 -17.13
N ASP A 97 -14.08 3.83 -16.70
CA ASP A 97 -15.28 4.02 -17.53
C ASP A 97 -15.56 5.52 -17.77
N LYS A 98 -15.28 6.35 -16.76
CA LYS A 98 -15.43 7.80 -16.83
C LYS A 98 -14.31 8.45 -17.66
N ASP A 99 -13.08 7.98 -17.51
CA ASP A 99 -11.90 8.48 -18.21
C ASP A 99 -11.01 7.29 -18.63
N PRO A 100 -11.21 6.76 -19.84
CA PRO A 100 -10.40 5.65 -20.36
C PRO A 100 -8.91 5.98 -20.51
N GLU A 101 -8.55 7.26 -20.62
CA GLU A 101 -7.17 7.76 -20.74
C GLU A 101 -6.58 8.21 -19.39
N LEU A 102 -7.23 7.87 -18.27
CA LEU A 102 -6.76 8.23 -16.94
C LEU A 102 -5.32 7.75 -16.71
N GLU A 103 -4.39 8.69 -16.61
CA GLU A 103 -2.96 8.40 -16.50
C GLU A 103 -2.58 7.73 -15.17
N ASN A 104 -3.26 8.12 -14.09
CA ASN A 104 -2.99 7.61 -12.74
C ASN A 104 -4.27 7.58 -11.90
N LEU A 105 -4.58 6.45 -11.31
CA LEU A 105 -5.75 6.29 -10.43
C LEU A 105 -5.80 7.31 -9.30
N ALA A 106 -4.66 7.75 -8.76
CA ALA A 106 -4.61 8.74 -7.71
C ALA A 106 -5.18 10.11 -8.13
N LEU A 107 -5.31 10.37 -9.45
CA LEU A 107 -5.87 11.61 -10.01
C LEU A 107 -7.40 11.56 -10.17
N ASP A 108 -8.01 10.37 -10.13
CA ASP A 108 -9.48 10.27 -10.10
C ASP A 108 -10.03 10.87 -8.81
N SER A 109 -11.19 11.49 -8.89
CA SER A 109 -11.80 12.23 -7.78
C SER A 109 -12.05 11.39 -6.53
N PHE A 110 -12.53 10.15 -6.69
CA PHE A 110 -12.77 9.23 -5.57
C PHE A 110 -11.46 8.87 -4.86
N PHE A 111 -10.42 8.52 -5.63
CA PHE A 111 -9.14 8.11 -5.06
C PHE A 111 -8.35 9.29 -4.49
N THR A 112 -8.42 10.46 -5.12
CA THR A 112 -7.83 11.71 -4.60
C THR A 112 -8.42 12.05 -3.23
N GLU A 113 -9.75 12.00 -3.08
CA GLU A 113 -10.43 12.30 -1.81
C GLU A 113 -10.07 11.27 -0.74
N ALA A 114 -10.07 9.98 -1.09
CA ALA A 114 -9.68 8.90 -0.19
C ALA A 114 -8.23 9.05 0.32
N LEU A 115 -7.29 9.39 -0.57
CA LEU A 115 -5.89 9.61 -0.21
C LEU A 115 -5.72 10.83 0.70
N LYS A 116 -6.37 11.96 0.38
CA LYS A 116 -6.35 13.18 1.21
C LYS A 116 -6.92 12.93 2.60
N SER A 117 -8.03 12.21 2.68
CA SER A 117 -8.68 11.88 3.95
C SER A 117 -7.79 10.99 4.84
N ALA A 118 -7.08 10.04 4.23
CA ALA A 118 -6.23 9.09 4.96
C ALA A 118 -4.82 9.62 5.28
N GLU A 119 -4.38 10.73 4.68
CA GLU A 119 -2.97 11.18 4.73
C GLU A 119 -2.45 11.39 6.14
N ALA A 120 -3.21 12.04 6.99
CA ALA A 120 -2.79 12.34 8.37
C ALA A 120 -2.59 11.07 9.20
N GLY A 121 -3.54 10.13 9.14
CA GLY A 121 -3.44 8.83 9.80
C GLY A 121 -2.29 7.99 9.24
N TRP A 122 -2.11 8.01 7.91
CA TRP A 122 -1.01 7.31 7.27
C TRP A 122 0.37 7.78 7.73
N ARG A 123 0.60 9.10 7.76
CA ARG A 123 1.84 9.69 8.30
C ARG A 123 2.05 9.29 9.75
N LYS A 124 1.01 9.35 10.56
CA LYS A 124 1.05 8.91 11.96
C LYS A 124 1.47 7.46 12.10
N ALA A 125 0.90 6.55 11.31
CA ALA A 125 1.25 5.13 11.35
C ALA A 125 2.72 4.88 10.96
N VAL A 126 3.25 5.61 9.96
CA VAL A 126 4.67 5.51 9.56
C VAL A 126 5.59 6.04 10.67
N ILE A 127 5.25 7.17 11.30
CA ILE A 127 6.00 7.72 12.44
C ILE A 127 6.05 6.71 13.59
N LEU A 128 4.88 6.18 13.97
CA LEU A 128 4.78 5.16 15.03
C LEU A 128 5.64 3.93 14.73
N ALA A 129 5.64 3.47 13.48
CA ALA A 129 6.46 2.33 13.07
C ALA A 129 7.96 2.63 13.24
N VAL A 130 8.41 3.83 12.81
CA VAL A 130 9.81 4.25 12.92
C VAL A 130 10.23 4.40 14.38
N GLU A 131 9.45 5.10 15.19
CA GLU A 131 9.72 5.32 16.63
C GLU A 131 9.84 4.00 17.41
N ASN A 132 9.03 3.02 17.03
CA ASN A 132 9.01 1.71 17.69
C ASN A 132 9.93 0.67 17.02
N GLY A 133 10.73 1.07 16.02
CA GLY A 133 11.59 0.16 15.28
C GLY A 133 10.83 -0.97 14.57
N ILE A 134 9.58 -0.74 14.17
CA ILE A 134 8.76 -1.69 13.45
C ILE A 134 8.99 -1.50 11.94
N PRO A 135 9.46 -2.51 11.20
CA PRO A 135 9.65 -2.39 9.77
C PRO A 135 8.31 -2.27 9.04
N ALA A 136 8.07 -1.12 8.41
CA ALA A 136 6.89 -0.87 7.60
C ALA A 136 7.25 -0.33 6.20
N PRO A 137 8.12 -1.05 5.43
CA PRO A 137 8.65 -0.53 4.16
C PRO A 137 7.55 -0.29 3.12
N ALA A 138 6.49 -1.09 3.09
CA ALA A 138 5.39 -0.92 2.15
C ALA A 138 4.62 0.38 2.42
N PHE A 139 4.34 0.70 3.68
CA PHE A 139 3.69 1.96 4.05
C PHE A 139 4.55 3.18 3.74
N SER A 140 5.85 3.07 4.07
CA SER A 140 6.80 4.18 3.86
C SER A 140 7.05 4.44 2.38
N SER A 141 7.25 3.40 1.56
CA SER A 141 7.50 3.58 0.13
C SER A 141 6.26 4.06 -0.62
N ALA A 142 5.07 3.57 -0.26
CA ALA A 142 3.83 4.07 -0.83
C ALA A 142 3.55 5.53 -0.45
N LEU A 143 3.91 5.96 0.77
CA LEU A 143 3.79 7.36 1.20
C LEU A 143 4.80 8.28 0.48
N SER A 144 5.94 7.73 0.07
CA SER A 144 6.98 8.48 -0.64
C SER A 144 6.72 8.61 -2.14
N TYR A 145 5.78 7.83 -2.69
CA TYR A 145 5.37 7.89 -4.09
C TYR A 145 4.57 9.18 -4.38
#